data_24744707dfa89aaef041399f125da6fb
#
_entry.id   24744707dfa89aaef041399f125da6fb
#
_cell.length_a   1.000
_cell.length_b   1.000
_cell.length_c   1.000
_cell.angle_alpha   90.00
_cell.angle_beta   90.00
_cell.angle_gamma   90.00
#
_symmetry.space_group_name_H-M   'P 1'
#
loop_
_entity.id
_entity.type
_entity.pdbx_description
1 polymer ?
#
loop_
_entity_poly.entity_id
_entity_poly.type
_entity_poly.pdbx_seq_one_letter_code
_entity_poly.pdbx_strand_id
1 'polypeptide(L)'
;MKNVKNVPNFYQRNNKAEINSFNGIIVLPSVVAWENYEWTHNYFVKKPEQGFFLWVKESIFSQINTLVEIDSKNVFQKMNNLIVIEKGIKAKLFSTCKSLKEVKGKHFAKAKIIIKKNSFLEFLQYSSWQKGDE
;
A
#
# COMPACT_ATOMS: atom_id res chain seq x y z
N MET A 1 -7.44 16.63 21.01
CA MET A 1 -7.90 16.13 19.71
C MET A 1 -6.90 15.15 19.13
N LYS A 2 -7.38 14.07 18.61
CA LYS A 2 -6.52 13.07 18.03
C LYS A 2 -5.85 13.58 16.76
N ASN A 3 -4.56 13.37 16.64
CA ASN A 3 -3.82 13.79 15.46
C ASN A 3 -3.99 12.77 14.34
N VAL A 4 -4.86 13.08 13.37
CA VAL A 4 -5.14 12.18 12.25
C VAL A 4 -4.02 12.14 11.21
N LYS A 5 -3.05 13.07 11.28
CA LYS A 5 -1.95 13.10 10.29
C LYS A 5 -1.07 11.87 10.33
N ASN A 6 -1.01 11.18 11.48
CA ASN A 6 -0.15 10.03 11.66
C ASN A 6 -0.86 8.70 11.43
N VAL A 7 -2.12 8.75 11.03
CA VAL A 7 -2.88 7.53 10.73
C VAL A 7 -2.55 7.08 9.32
N PRO A 8 -2.03 5.85 9.14
CA PRO A 8 -1.74 5.35 7.79
C PRO A 8 -3.01 5.24 6.95
N ASN A 9 -2.89 5.52 5.66
CA ASN A 9 -4.01 5.35 4.74
C ASN A 9 -4.27 3.87 4.45
N PHE A 10 -3.22 3.06 4.46
CA PHE A 10 -3.32 1.62 4.44
C PHE A 10 -2.43 1.07 5.55
N TYR A 11 -3.00 0.22 6.40
CA TYR A 11 -2.25 -0.41 7.48
C TYR A 11 -2.56 -1.89 7.49
N GLN A 12 -1.53 -2.72 7.42
CA GLN A 12 -1.68 -4.17 7.53
C GLN A 12 -0.73 -4.69 8.59
N ARG A 13 -1.29 -5.42 9.57
CA ARG A 13 -0.49 -6.16 10.54
C ARG A 13 -0.76 -7.63 10.32
N ASN A 14 0.32 -8.39 10.05
CA ASN A 14 0.23 -9.80 9.66
C ASN A 14 -0.65 -9.93 8.41
N ASN A 15 -1.86 -10.47 8.54
CA ASN A 15 -2.76 -10.66 7.40
C ASN A 15 -4.05 -9.84 7.50
N LYS A 16 -4.11 -8.90 8.45
CA LYS A 16 -5.29 -8.03 8.62
C LYS A 16 -4.98 -6.62 8.17
N ALA A 17 -5.86 -6.06 7.35
CA ALA A 17 -5.67 -4.72 6.80
C ALA A 17 -6.79 -3.77 7.21
N GLU A 18 -6.42 -2.51 7.39
CA GLU A 18 -7.34 -1.42 7.64
C GLU A 18 -7.04 -0.29 6.67
N ILE A 19 -8.06 0.46 6.27
CA ILE A 19 -7.89 1.58 5.36
C ILE A 19 -8.44 2.86 5.97
N ASN A 20 -7.81 3.97 5.58
CA ASN A 20 -8.24 5.30 5.97
C ASN A 20 -8.09 6.21 4.76
N SER A 21 -9.18 6.47 4.07
CA SER A 21 -9.19 7.27 2.84
C SER A 21 -9.52 8.72 3.14
N PHE A 22 -9.17 9.60 2.22
CA PHE A 22 -9.64 10.97 2.26
C PHE A 22 -9.94 11.43 0.83
N ASN A 23 -10.52 12.64 0.69
CA ASN A 23 -10.94 13.14 -0.61
C ASN A 23 -9.79 13.17 -1.60
N GLY A 24 -10.06 12.73 -2.81
CA GLY A 24 -9.10 12.73 -3.89
C GLY A 24 -8.30 11.46 -4.05
N ILE A 25 -8.39 10.55 -3.08
CA ILE A 25 -7.74 9.26 -3.21
C ILE A 25 -8.71 8.13 -2.87
N ILE A 26 -8.48 7.00 -3.52
CA ILE A 26 -9.17 5.76 -3.19
C ILE A 26 -8.12 4.78 -2.71
N VAL A 27 -8.28 4.31 -1.48
CA VAL A 27 -7.38 3.34 -0.87
C VAL A 27 -8.21 2.10 -0.54
N LEU A 28 -7.82 0.95 -1.07
CA LEU A 28 -8.54 -0.30 -0.86
C LEU A 28 -7.54 -1.44 -0.70
N PRO A 29 -7.94 -2.53 -0.04
CA PRO A 29 -7.20 -3.78 -0.22
C PRO A 29 -7.24 -4.17 -1.70
N SER A 30 -6.16 -4.75 -2.19
CA SER A 30 -6.06 -5.11 -3.62
C SER A 30 -7.18 -6.03 -4.08
N VAL A 31 -7.59 -6.98 -3.23
CA VAL A 31 -8.67 -7.90 -3.59
C VAL A 31 -9.99 -7.17 -3.78
N VAL A 32 -10.24 -6.12 -2.99
CA VAL A 32 -11.46 -5.32 -3.12
C VAL A 32 -11.43 -4.51 -4.41
N ALA A 33 -10.26 -3.95 -4.75
CA ALA A 33 -10.12 -3.23 -6.01
C ALA A 33 -10.35 -4.16 -7.21
N TRP A 34 -9.82 -5.37 -7.14
CA TRP A 34 -10.05 -6.38 -8.18
C TRP A 34 -11.54 -6.64 -8.38
N GLU A 35 -12.29 -6.73 -7.28
CA GLU A 35 -13.72 -7.02 -7.34
C GLU A 35 -14.55 -5.82 -7.82
N ASN A 36 -14.11 -4.60 -7.49
CA ASN A 36 -14.91 -3.40 -7.78
C ASN A 36 -14.55 -2.74 -9.11
N TYR A 37 -13.31 -2.89 -9.58
CA TYR A 37 -12.83 -2.20 -10.78
C TYR A 37 -12.23 -3.20 -11.75
N GLU A 38 -13.02 -3.57 -12.77
CA GLU A 38 -12.60 -4.55 -13.75
C GLU A 38 -11.30 -4.14 -14.46
N TRP A 39 -11.10 -2.85 -14.67
CA TRP A 39 -9.89 -2.37 -15.36
C TRP A 39 -8.60 -2.71 -14.59
N THR A 40 -8.67 -2.97 -13.30
CA THR A 40 -7.49 -3.35 -12.52
C THR A 40 -6.97 -4.72 -12.92
N HIS A 41 -7.80 -5.55 -13.56
CA HIS A 41 -7.38 -6.88 -14.00
C HIS A 41 -6.25 -6.81 -15.02
N ASN A 42 -6.16 -5.72 -15.79
CA ASN A 42 -5.07 -5.53 -16.74
C ASN A 42 -3.73 -5.37 -16.05
N TYR A 43 -3.72 -4.97 -14.79
CA TYR A 43 -2.50 -4.68 -14.05
C TYR A 43 -2.17 -5.77 -13.04
N PHE A 44 -3.17 -6.31 -12.35
CA PHE A 44 -2.93 -7.40 -11.40
C PHE A 44 -2.65 -8.73 -12.09
N VAL A 45 -3.19 -8.92 -13.29
CA VAL A 45 -3.07 -10.14 -14.10
C VAL A 45 -3.91 -11.29 -13.53
N LYS A 46 -3.80 -11.56 -12.24
CA LYS A 46 -4.63 -12.55 -11.57
C LYS A 46 -5.09 -11.97 -10.22
N LYS A 47 -6.13 -12.57 -9.66
CA LYS A 47 -6.72 -12.07 -8.41
C LYS A 47 -5.67 -12.01 -7.30
N PRO A 48 -5.44 -10.84 -6.71
CA PRO A 48 -4.50 -10.73 -5.60
C PRO A 48 -5.09 -11.26 -4.31
N GLU A 49 -4.24 -11.79 -3.43
CA GLU A 49 -4.67 -12.23 -2.11
C GLU A 49 -4.55 -11.09 -1.11
N GLN A 50 -3.43 -10.38 -1.15
CA GLN A 50 -3.13 -9.29 -0.23
C GLN A 50 -2.51 -8.13 -1.01
N GLY A 51 -2.45 -6.99 -0.38
CA GLY A 51 -1.84 -5.80 -0.93
C GLY A 51 -2.75 -4.61 -0.86
N PHE A 52 -2.24 -3.48 -1.33
CA PHE A 52 -3.04 -2.26 -1.36
C PHE A 52 -3.20 -1.75 -2.78
N PHE A 53 -4.32 -1.10 -2.99
CA PHE A 53 -4.64 -0.37 -4.20
C PHE A 53 -4.76 1.10 -3.83
N LEU A 54 -4.01 1.93 -4.53
CA LEU A 54 -4.01 3.37 -4.31
C LEU A 54 -4.29 4.05 -5.63
N TRP A 55 -5.40 4.80 -5.69
CA TRP A 55 -5.79 5.50 -6.89
C TRP A 55 -5.93 6.99 -6.55
N VAL A 56 -4.98 7.78 -7.01
CA VAL A 56 -4.94 9.21 -6.73
C VAL A 56 -5.59 9.95 -7.88
N LYS A 57 -6.74 10.55 -7.61
CA LYS A 57 -7.60 11.19 -8.60
C LYS A 57 -7.52 12.70 -8.56
N GLU A 58 -7.03 13.27 -7.46
CA GLU A 58 -6.86 14.71 -7.31
C GLU A 58 -5.51 14.98 -6.67
N SER A 59 -4.94 16.14 -6.98
CA SER A 59 -3.67 16.52 -6.35
C SER A 59 -3.90 16.76 -4.87
N ILE A 60 -3.03 16.21 -4.05
CA ILE A 60 -3.10 16.32 -2.60
C ILE A 60 -1.78 16.85 -2.09
N PHE A 61 -1.87 17.69 -1.06
CA PHE A 61 -0.67 18.26 -0.45
C PHE A 61 -0.15 17.39 0.68
N SER A 62 -1.00 16.53 1.23
CA SER A 62 -0.62 15.65 2.31
C SER A 62 0.10 14.43 1.76
N GLN A 63 1.00 13.87 2.57
CA GLN A 63 1.65 12.63 2.24
C GLN A 63 0.70 11.46 2.46
N ILE A 64 0.67 10.54 1.50
CA ILE A 64 -0.04 9.28 1.64
C ILE A 64 0.90 8.30 2.33
N ASN A 65 0.39 7.52 3.27
CA ASN A 65 1.21 6.59 4.04
C ASN A 65 0.65 5.19 3.98
N THR A 66 1.52 4.22 3.73
CA THR A 66 1.18 2.80 3.87
C THR A 66 2.14 2.18 4.87
N LEU A 67 1.63 1.30 5.71
CA LEU A 67 2.41 0.64 6.73
C LEU A 67 2.04 -0.84 6.76
N VAL A 68 3.03 -1.70 6.56
CA VAL A 68 2.86 -3.15 6.60
C VAL A 68 3.79 -3.70 7.65
N GLU A 69 3.24 -4.47 8.60
CA GLU A 69 3.99 -4.99 9.74
C GLU A 69 3.77 -6.48 9.91
N ILE A 70 4.79 -7.16 10.45
CA ILE A 70 4.69 -8.53 10.92
C ILE A 70 5.11 -8.55 12.39
N ASP A 71 4.26 -9.07 13.26
CA ASP A 71 4.58 -9.19 14.69
C ASP A 71 4.39 -10.60 15.24
N SER A 72 4.08 -11.57 14.38
CA SER A 72 3.85 -12.96 14.76
C SER A 72 4.74 -13.89 13.98
N LYS A 73 5.08 -15.04 14.58
CA LYS A 73 5.88 -16.05 13.91
C LYS A 73 5.09 -16.73 12.81
N ASN A 74 5.80 -17.17 11.78
CA ASN A 74 5.24 -18.00 10.71
C ASN A 74 4.17 -17.30 9.86
N VAL A 75 4.19 -15.98 9.83
CA VAL A 75 3.29 -15.22 8.97
C VAL A 75 3.92 -15.14 7.57
N PHE A 76 3.09 -15.39 6.57
CA PHE A 76 3.49 -15.22 5.18
C PHE A 76 2.68 -14.09 4.58
N GLN A 77 3.35 -13.03 4.15
CA GLN A 77 2.71 -11.91 3.47
C GLN A 77 3.12 -11.91 2.00
N LYS A 78 2.15 -11.99 1.14
CA LYS A 78 2.36 -11.88 -0.30
C LYS A 78 1.55 -10.71 -0.81
N MET A 79 2.21 -9.58 -0.98
CA MET A 79 1.56 -8.33 -1.32
C MET A 79 1.61 -8.10 -2.82
N ASN A 80 0.47 -7.79 -3.43
CA ASN A 80 0.39 -7.29 -4.79
C ASN A 80 -0.22 -5.91 -4.71
N ASN A 81 0.59 -4.88 -4.96
CA ASN A 81 0.18 -3.50 -4.82
C ASN A 81 0.01 -2.84 -6.19
N LEU A 82 -0.99 -2.00 -6.30
CA LEU A 82 -1.22 -1.24 -7.52
C LEU A 82 -1.40 0.23 -7.15
N ILE A 83 -0.60 1.09 -7.74
CA ILE A 83 -0.65 2.53 -7.53
C ILE A 83 -0.94 3.19 -8.86
N VAL A 84 -2.02 3.98 -8.92
CA VAL A 84 -2.42 4.67 -10.13
C VAL A 84 -2.52 6.16 -9.84
N ILE A 85 -1.73 6.96 -10.56
CA ILE A 85 -1.75 8.41 -10.45
C ILE A 85 -2.39 8.95 -11.71
N GLU A 86 -3.53 9.64 -11.56
CA GLU A 86 -4.28 10.17 -12.68
C GLU A 86 -3.54 11.29 -13.40
N LYS A 87 -3.99 11.59 -14.60
CA LYS A 87 -3.39 12.60 -15.47
C LYS A 87 -3.31 13.95 -14.78
N GLY A 88 -2.13 14.58 -14.83
CA GLY A 88 -1.92 15.91 -14.28
C GLY A 88 -1.85 15.99 -12.77
N ILE A 89 -1.77 14.87 -12.08
CA ILE A 89 -1.84 14.81 -10.63
C ILE A 89 -0.45 14.69 -10.03
N LYS A 90 -0.24 15.36 -8.90
CA LYS A 90 0.98 15.23 -8.11
C LYS A 90 0.67 14.56 -6.79
N ALA A 91 1.47 13.57 -6.40
CA ALA A 91 1.26 12.83 -5.17
C ALA A 91 2.59 12.48 -4.53
N LYS A 92 2.54 12.26 -3.22
CA LYS A 92 3.68 11.84 -2.42
C LYS A 92 3.26 10.65 -1.58
N LEU A 93 4.00 9.55 -1.70
CA LEU A 93 3.72 8.31 -0.98
C LEU A 93 4.93 7.89 -0.16
N PHE A 94 4.70 7.59 1.10
CA PHE A 94 5.70 7.00 1.97
C PHE A 94 5.21 5.62 2.41
N SER A 95 5.98 4.59 2.06
CA SER A 95 5.62 3.21 2.33
C SER A 95 6.61 2.61 3.32
N THR A 96 6.12 1.99 4.38
CA THR A 96 6.93 1.36 5.40
C THR A 96 6.57 -0.11 5.52
N CYS A 97 7.58 -0.98 5.52
CA CYS A 97 7.42 -2.41 5.77
C CYS A 97 8.40 -2.80 6.87
N LYS A 98 7.91 -3.43 7.93
CA LYS A 98 8.79 -3.79 9.04
C LYS A 98 8.28 -4.98 9.83
N SER A 99 9.19 -5.64 10.53
CA SER A 99 8.83 -6.58 11.58
C SER A 99 8.99 -5.88 12.92
N LEU A 100 8.04 -6.11 13.84
CA LEU A 100 8.03 -5.47 15.16
C LEU A 100 8.88 -6.21 16.17
N LYS A 101 9.20 -7.48 15.88
CA LYS A 101 10.02 -8.31 16.73
C LYS A 101 10.62 -9.42 15.87
N GLU A 102 11.50 -10.19 16.44
CA GLU A 102 12.12 -11.30 15.77
C GLU A 102 11.05 -12.31 15.33
N VAL A 103 10.93 -12.53 14.03
CA VAL A 103 9.91 -13.43 13.47
C VAL A 103 10.56 -14.35 12.42
N LYS A 104 9.88 -15.45 12.13
CA LYS A 104 10.31 -16.38 11.08
C LYS A 104 9.30 -16.39 9.93
N GLY A 105 8.69 -15.29 9.68
CA GLY A 105 7.75 -15.15 8.57
C GLY A 105 8.45 -14.79 7.28
N LYS A 106 7.66 -14.64 6.25
CA LYS A 106 8.14 -14.19 4.94
C LYS A 106 7.28 -13.02 4.47
N HIS A 107 7.95 -12.05 3.90
CA HIS A 107 7.29 -10.93 3.28
C HIS A 107 7.74 -10.86 1.82
N PHE A 108 6.78 -10.84 0.93
CA PHE A 108 7.04 -10.70 -0.50
C PHE A 108 6.12 -9.63 -1.03
N ALA A 109 6.67 -8.64 -1.73
CA ALA A 109 5.85 -7.56 -2.26
C ALA A 109 6.19 -7.31 -3.72
N LYS A 110 5.15 -7.15 -4.51
CA LYS A 110 5.24 -6.77 -5.92
C LYS A 110 4.35 -5.54 -6.08
N ALA A 111 4.87 -4.51 -6.71
CA ALA A 111 4.12 -3.28 -6.94
C ALA A 111 4.16 -2.91 -8.40
N LYS A 112 3.02 -2.48 -8.92
CA LYS A 112 2.93 -1.88 -10.23
C LYS A 112 2.48 -0.44 -10.06
N ILE A 113 3.18 0.48 -10.69
CA ILE A 113 2.93 1.91 -10.56
C ILE A 113 2.61 2.47 -11.94
N ILE A 114 1.41 3.04 -12.07
CA ILE A 114 0.95 3.63 -13.32
C ILE A 114 0.89 5.14 -13.12
N ILE A 115 1.76 5.85 -13.81
CA ILE A 115 1.84 7.31 -13.74
C ILE A 115 1.38 7.85 -15.09
N LYS A 116 0.18 8.44 -15.09
CA LYS A 116 -0.41 8.91 -16.34
C LYS A 116 0.24 10.23 -16.79
N LYS A 117 -0.14 10.69 -17.97
CA LYS A 117 0.50 11.85 -18.61
C LYS A 117 0.49 13.08 -17.71
N ASN A 118 1.64 13.76 -17.63
CA ASN A 118 1.80 15.00 -16.87
C ASN A 118 1.56 14.85 -15.37
N SER A 119 1.70 13.63 -14.86
CA SER A 119 1.57 13.38 -13.42
C SER A 119 2.96 13.15 -12.81
N PHE A 120 3.01 13.20 -11.49
CA PHE A 120 4.26 13.08 -10.76
C PHE A 120 4.00 12.35 -9.45
N LEU A 121 4.85 11.38 -9.14
CA LEU A 121 4.80 10.65 -7.87
C LEU A 121 6.18 10.68 -7.22
N GLU A 122 6.23 11.20 -5.99
CA GLU A 122 7.39 11.04 -5.14
C GLU A 122 7.13 9.84 -4.24
N PHE A 123 7.95 8.81 -4.38
CA PHE A 123 7.75 7.55 -3.67
C PHE A 123 8.96 7.25 -2.83
N LEU A 124 8.79 7.23 -1.51
CA LEU A 124 9.82 6.86 -0.56
C LEU A 124 9.43 5.56 0.11
N GLN A 125 10.37 4.65 0.20
CA GLN A 125 10.14 3.35 0.82
C GLN A 125 11.17 3.07 1.88
N TYR A 126 10.70 2.58 3.03
CA TYR A 126 11.54 2.22 4.15
C TYR A 126 11.22 0.80 4.60
N SER A 127 12.25 0.00 4.82
CA SER A 127 12.10 -1.37 5.30
C SER A 127 13.00 -1.59 6.50
N SER A 128 12.47 -2.25 7.52
CA SER A 128 13.22 -2.57 8.72
C SER A 128 12.79 -3.95 9.23
N TRP A 129 13.71 -4.90 9.21
CA TRP A 129 13.42 -6.28 9.61
C TRP A 129 14.28 -6.65 10.80
N GLN A 130 13.65 -7.25 11.82
CA GLN A 130 14.39 -7.70 12.98
C GLN A 130 15.20 -8.94 12.64
N LYS A 131 16.31 -9.10 13.36
CA LYS A 131 17.18 -10.25 13.16
C LYS A 131 16.40 -11.54 13.39
N GLY A 132 16.63 -12.53 12.55
CA GLY A 132 15.93 -13.81 12.62
C GLY A 132 14.97 -14.01 11.46
N ASP A 133 14.78 -13.01 10.63
CA ASP A 133 13.88 -13.02 9.48
C ASP A 133 14.56 -13.57 8.22
N GLU A 134 15.44 -14.48 8.38
CA GLU A 134 16.20 -15.02 7.24
C GLU A 134 15.41 -16.02 6.43
#